data_bff97a1ad1c89315e583c60102331ac3
#
_entry.id   bff97a1ad1c89315e583c60102331ac3
#
_cell.length_a   1.000
_cell.length_b   1.000
_cell.length_c   1.000
_cell.angle_alpha   90.00
_cell.angle_beta   90.00
_cell.angle_gamma   90.00
#
_symmetry.space_group_name_H-M   'P 1'
#
loop_
_entity.id
_entity.type
_entity.pdbx_description
1 polymer ?
#
loop_
_entity_poly.entity_id
_entity_poly.type
_entity_poly.pdbx_seq_one_letter_code
_entity_poly.pdbx_strand_id
1 'polypeptide(L)'
;MFDRLRLAAAASGLALALACGAQAAPAPLPLHQASGPWPSGHVQGVAVDVRGGYVYYSFTNLLAKYDFDGKLIGTLVGWTGHLGDLDFNPADGKVYGSLEYKEDKAFYVAVIDVARLDRVGVEAGSSEIFRTVYLPEVVKDYAADLNGDGRFDGDDGKFKGDVTASPDHRYDCSGIDGVSFGPAFGHTGGKRYLTIAYGIYGNTSRADNDHQVLLQYDVTDWARYASPLTEAAPHRNGPEAVKAKVFVRTGNTRYGVQNLAYDEASQRWFMGVYQGQKPGFPNYLLYAFEARAKPVPGDLVGVPGPGGKGREQGPLLPLADDGLKDAATGVRGWNQKADVGLQPVGHGLFYLAVNAKVDGRQTADLTLMRWTGDAQKPFVPVTADERDTLASAPPKVGATPSSSIRVQ
;
A
#
# COMPACT_ATOMS: atom_id res chain seq x y z
N MET A 1 -82.23 -35.36 5.59
CA MET A 1 -81.93 -35.20 4.15
C MET A 1 -80.93 -34.08 4.04
N PHE A 2 -79.67 -34.41 4.13
CA PHE A 2 -78.56 -33.44 4.18
C PHE A 2 -77.54 -33.79 3.07
N ASP A 3 -77.51 -32.91 2.08
CA ASP A 3 -76.56 -32.96 0.98
C ASP A 3 -75.17 -32.46 1.45
N ARG A 4 -74.12 -33.23 1.20
CA ARG A 4 -72.77 -32.86 1.48
C ARG A 4 -72.06 -32.35 0.21
N LEU A 5 -71.83 -31.05 0.15
CA LEU A 5 -70.96 -30.43 -0.86
C LEU A 5 -69.49 -30.75 -0.50
N ARG A 6 -68.80 -31.37 -1.42
CA ARG A 6 -67.30 -31.53 -1.35
C ARG A 6 -66.66 -30.37 -2.12
N LEU A 7 -65.93 -29.50 -1.42
CA LEU A 7 -65.06 -28.53 -2.04
C LEU A 7 -63.72 -29.24 -2.37
N ALA A 8 -63.35 -29.23 -3.64
CA ALA A 8 -62.02 -29.60 -4.11
C ALA A 8 -61.13 -28.36 -4.10
N ALA A 9 -60.10 -28.35 -3.26
CA ALA A 9 -59.05 -27.33 -3.27
C ALA A 9 -57.98 -27.69 -4.29
N ALA A 10 -57.86 -26.92 -5.35
CA ALA A 10 -56.77 -27.01 -6.31
C ALA A 10 -55.56 -26.24 -5.75
N ALA A 11 -54.48 -26.95 -5.40
CA ALA A 11 -53.22 -26.36 -5.01
C ALA A 11 -52.42 -26.08 -6.28
N SER A 12 -52.35 -24.81 -6.69
CA SER A 12 -51.44 -24.34 -7.76
C SER A 12 -50.05 -24.15 -7.16
N GLY A 13 -49.15 -25.09 -7.38
CA GLY A 13 -47.74 -24.98 -7.04
C GLY A 13 -47.05 -23.99 -7.97
N LEU A 14 -46.69 -22.82 -7.47
CA LEU A 14 -45.84 -21.86 -8.16
C LEU A 14 -44.37 -22.30 -8.00
N ALA A 15 -43.80 -22.93 -9.03
CA ALA A 15 -42.37 -23.23 -9.07
C ALA A 15 -41.60 -21.95 -9.35
N LEU A 16 -40.98 -21.37 -8.31
CA LEU A 16 -39.98 -20.32 -8.46
C LEU A 16 -38.70 -20.92 -9.04
N ALA A 17 -38.49 -20.75 -10.33
CA ALA A 17 -37.21 -21.06 -10.96
C ALA A 17 -36.18 -19.98 -10.49
N LEU A 18 -35.31 -20.33 -9.57
CA LEU A 18 -34.10 -19.56 -9.26
C LEU A 18 -33.20 -19.60 -10.50
N ALA A 19 -33.24 -18.56 -11.31
CA ALA A 19 -32.25 -18.30 -12.32
C ALA A 19 -30.95 -18.01 -11.60
N CYS A 20 -30.09 -19.02 -11.40
CA CYS A 20 -28.66 -18.81 -11.15
C CYS A 20 -28.11 -18.10 -12.39
N GLY A 21 -28.05 -16.76 -12.34
CA GLY A 21 -27.30 -16.00 -13.33
C GLY A 21 -25.86 -16.51 -13.31
N ALA A 22 -25.44 -17.15 -14.40
CA ALA A 22 -24.04 -17.47 -14.61
C ALA A 22 -23.27 -16.14 -14.53
N GLN A 23 -22.52 -15.94 -13.45
CA GLN A 23 -21.62 -14.80 -13.32
C GLN A 23 -20.59 -14.95 -14.43
N ALA A 24 -20.52 -13.97 -15.32
CA ALA A 24 -19.51 -13.98 -16.37
C ALA A 24 -18.14 -14.18 -15.73
N ALA A 25 -17.31 -15.05 -16.33
CA ALA A 25 -15.93 -15.20 -15.85
C ALA A 25 -15.26 -13.83 -15.85
N PRO A 26 -14.49 -13.50 -14.81
CA PRO A 26 -13.79 -12.22 -14.76
C PRO A 26 -12.91 -12.06 -16.00
N ALA A 27 -12.85 -10.84 -16.54
CA ALA A 27 -12.00 -10.54 -17.69
C ALA A 27 -10.53 -10.89 -17.33
N PRO A 28 -9.75 -11.40 -18.29
CA PRO A 28 -8.36 -11.75 -18.02
C PRO A 28 -7.56 -10.50 -17.66
N LEU A 29 -6.59 -10.63 -16.75
CA LEU A 29 -5.68 -9.56 -16.36
C LEU A 29 -4.97 -8.99 -17.61
N PRO A 30 -5.00 -7.69 -17.89
CA PRO A 30 -4.25 -7.12 -19.00
C PRO A 30 -2.75 -7.33 -18.83
N LEU A 31 -2.04 -7.72 -19.89
CA LEU A 31 -0.57 -7.86 -19.84
C LEU A 31 0.11 -6.50 -19.72
N HIS A 32 -0.50 -5.47 -20.32
CA HIS A 32 -0.08 -4.08 -20.29
C HIS A 32 -1.31 -3.18 -20.23
N GLN A 33 -1.21 -2.10 -19.49
CA GLN A 33 -2.22 -1.04 -19.46
C GLN A 33 -1.57 0.31 -19.22
N ALA A 34 -2.02 1.35 -19.94
CA ALA A 34 -1.54 2.71 -19.76
C ALA A 34 -2.60 3.58 -19.09
N SER A 35 -2.17 4.56 -18.31
CA SER A 35 -3.00 5.63 -17.75
C SER A 35 -2.41 7.00 -18.08
N GLY A 36 -3.26 7.95 -18.36
CA GLY A 36 -2.87 9.32 -18.70
C GLY A 36 -2.98 9.61 -20.20
N PRO A 37 -2.44 10.75 -20.67
CA PRO A 37 -1.63 11.75 -19.95
C PRO A 37 -2.46 12.70 -19.05
N TRP A 38 -2.04 12.89 -17.79
CA TRP A 38 -2.73 13.71 -16.79
C TRP A 38 -1.96 14.98 -16.43
N PRO A 39 -2.64 16.13 -16.22
CA PRO A 39 -2.03 17.37 -15.70
C PRO A 39 -1.91 17.29 -14.16
N SER A 40 -1.11 16.37 -13.66
CA SER A 40 -0.94 16.08 -12.23
C SER A 40 0.54 15.80 -11.94
N GLY A 41 0.89 15.48 -10.68
CA GLY A 41 2.17 14.85 -10.34
C GLY A 41 2.29 13.46 -10.98
N HIS A 42 3.45 12.81 -10.86
CA HIS A 42 3.65 11.47 -11.41
C HIS A 42 2.76 10.43 -10.70
N VAL A 43 2.64 9.25 -11.30
CA VAL A 43 1.96 8.10 -10.65
C VAL A 43 2.67 7.75 -9.36
N GLN A 44 1.89 7.48 -8.31
CA GLN A 44 2.38 7.20 -6.96
C GLN A 44 2.06 5.77 -6.53
N GLY A 45 0.92 5.24 -6.96
CA GLY A 45 0.47 3.91 -6.59
C GLY A 45 -0.59 3.37 -7.53
N VAL A 46 -0.82 2.07 -7.43
CA VAL A 46 -1.79 1.31 -8.22
C VAL A 46 -2.55 0.35 -7.32
N ALA A 47 -3.87 0.33 -7.43
CA ALA A 47 -4.71 -0.70 -6.83
C ALA A 47 -5.50 -1.44 -7.90
N VAL A 48 -5.80 -2.72 -7.66
CA VAL A 48 -6.50 -3.57 -8.64
C VAL A 48 -7.66 -4.31 -8.00
N ASP A 49 -8.86 -4.12 -8.52
CA ASP A 49 -9.99 -4.98 -8.25
C ASP A 49 -10.04 -6.10 -9.30
N VAL A 50 -9.39 -7.21 -8.99
CA VAL A 50 -9.30 -8.38 -9.89
C VAL A 50 -10.70 -8.95 -10.22
N ARG A 51 -11.64 -8.91 -9.27
CA ARG A 51 -12.99 -9.46 -9.47
C ARG A 51 -13.89 -8.52 -10.26
N GLY A 52 -13.78 -7.22 -9.97
CA GLY A 52 -14.54 -6.19 -10.68
C GLY A 52 -13.96 -5.84 -12.05
N GLY A 53 -12.72 -6.23 -12.34
CA GLY A 53 -12.04 -5.91 -13.59
C GLY A 53 -11.62 -4.44 -13.71
N TYR A 54 -11.11 -3.86 -12.61
CA TYR A 54 -10.72 -2.44 -12.60
C TYR A 54 -9.29 -2.24 -12.08
N VAL A 55 -8.64 -1.24 -12.64
CA VAL A 55 -7.35 -0.70 -12.19
C VAL A 55 -7.53 0.76 -11.77
N TYR A 56 -6.94 1.12 -10.64
CA TYR A 56 -6.95 2.47 -10.09
C TYR A 56 -5.52 2.98 -10.02
N TYR A 57 -5.31 4.20 -10.48
CA TYR A 57 -4.00 4.87 -10.47
C TYR A 57 -4.10 6.15 -9.64
N SER A 58 -3.24 6.33 -8.66
CA SER A 58 -3.05 7.62 -8.00
C SER A 58 -1.98 8.45 -8.72
N PHE A 59 -2.30 9.71 -8.94
CA PHE A 59 -1.36 10.73 -9.38
C PHE A 59 -1.49 11.89 -8.40
N THR A 60 -0.53 12.18 -7.62
CA THR A 60 -0.51 13.21 -6.56
C THR A 60 -1.88 13.84 -6.16
N ASN A 61 -2.60 14.44 -7.09
CA ASN A 61 -3.90 15.12 -6.90
C ASN A 61 -5.00 14.64 -7.85
N LEU A 62 -4.90 13.39 -8.32
CA LEU A 62 -5.90 12.75 -9.18
C LEU A 62 -5.91 11.24 -8.93
N LEU A 63 -7.11 10.64 -8.87
CA LEU A 63 -7.30 9.19 -8.98
C LEU A 63 -8.00 8.90 -10.32
N ALA A 64 -7.48 7.95 -11.09
CA ALA A 64 -8.07 7.48 -12.34
C ALA A 64 -8.49 6.01 -12.23
N LYS A 65 -9.73 5.69 -12.64
CA LYS A 65 -10.29 4.34 -12.70
C LYS A 65 -10.42 3.90 -14.15
N TYR A 66 -9.85 2.75 -14.47
CA TYR A 66 -9.93 2.10 -15.78
C TYR A 66 -10.51 0.69 -15.63
N ASP A 67 -11.19 0.19 -16.66
CA ASP A 67 -11.47 -1.24 -16.77
C ASP A 67 -10.26 -2.00 -17.35
N PHE A 68 -10.33 -3.34 -17.39
CA PHE A 68 -9.25 -4.18 -17.90
C PHE A 68 -9.06 -4.08 -19.43
N ASP A 69 -10.03 -3.51 -20.15
CA ASP A 69 -9.91 -3.20 -21.58
C ASP A 69 -9.19 -1.85 -21.82
N GLY A 70 -8.77 -1.15 -20.77
CA GLY A 70 -8.08 0.13 -20.82
C GLY A 70 -9.01 1.32 -21.05
N LYS A 71 -10.32 1.15 -20.91
CA LYS A 71 -11.29 2.24 -20.99
C LYS A 71 -11.32 3.03 -19.71
N LEU A 72 -11.16 4.34 -19.78
CA LEU A 72 -11.35 5.25 -18.66
C LEU A 72 -12.83 5.25 -18.21
N ILE A 73 -13.05 4.91 -16.97
CA ILE A 73 -14.39 4.86 -16.34
C ILE A 73 -14.69 6.16 -15.60
N GLY A 74 -13.74 6.67 -14.82
CA GLY A 74 -13.92 7.89 -14.05
C GLY A 74 -12.63 8.43 -13.47
N THR A 75 -12.67 9.69 -13.03
CA THR A 75 -11.59 10.31 -12.28
C THR A 75 -12.13 11.05 -11.06
N LEU A 76 -11.35 11.04 -9.99
CA LEU A 76 -11.59 11.83 -8.79
C LEU A 76 -10.49 12.88 -8.68
N VAL A 77 -10.87 14.11 -8.40
CA VAL A 77 -10.01 15.31 -8.35
C VAL A 77 -10.46 16.24 -7.22
N GLY A 78 -9.82 17.40 -7.07
CA GLY A 78 -10.29 18.47 -6.17
C GLY A 78 -9.66 18.45 -4.79
N TRP A 79 -8.40 18.00 -4.68
CA TRP A 79 -7.54 18.18 -3.49
C TRP A 79 -6.16 18.67 -3.90
N THR A 80 -5.49 19.35 -2.97
CA THR A 80 -4.14 19.89 -3.14
C THR A 80 -3.07 19.03 -2.45
N GLY A 81 -3.49 18.13 -1.57
CA GLY A 81 -2.60 17.19 -0.87
C GLY A 81 -1.96 16.16 -1.78
N HIS A 82 -1.05 15.39 -1.22
CA HIS A 82 -0.33 14.34 -1.93
C HIS A 82 -0.99 12.98 -1.66
N LEU A 83 -1.69 12.44 -2.68
CA LEU A 83 -2.19 11.07 -2.68
C LEU A 83 -1.07 10.13 -3.16
N GLY A 84 -0.60 9.27 -2.27
CA GLY A 84 0.49 8.32 -2.51
C GLY A 84 -0.01 6.95 -2.99
N ASP A 85 0.50 5.89 -2.36
CA ASP A 85 0.19 4.50 -2.68
C ASP A 85 -1.28 4.14 -2.42
N LEU A 86 -1.74 3.09 -3.09
CA LEU A 86 -3.12 2.60 -3.04
C LEU A 86 -3.19 1.11 -2.77
N ASP A 87 -4.24 0.67 -2.06
CA ASP A 87 -4.66 -0.73 -2.09
C ASP A 87 -6.19 -0.87 -2.13
N PHE A 88 -6.66 -1.92 -2.81
CA PHE A 88 -8.08 -2.26 -2.89
C PHE A 88 -8.45 -3.27 -1.81
N ASN A 89 -9.45 -2.96 -1.00
CA ASN A 89 -9.97 -3.88 0.01
C ASN A 89 -11.18 -4.66 -0.54
N PRO A 90 -11.05 -5.94 -0.87
CA PRO A 90 -12.16 -6.72 -1.40
C PRO A 90 -13.25 -7.01 -0.36
N ALA A 91 -13.01 -6.75 0.93
CA ALA A 91 -14.00 -6.98 1.98
C ALA A 91 -15.10 -5.91 2.00
N ASP A 92 -14.79 -4.67 1.58
CA ASP A 92 -15.75 -3.56 1.53
C ASP A 92 -15.84 -2.87 0.16
N GLY A 93 -15.06 -3.32 -0.83
CA GLY A 93 -15.06 -2.82 -2.21
C GLY A 93 -14.50 -1.41 -2.37
N LYS A 94 -13.67 -0.94 -1.43
CA LYS A 94 -13.10 0.42 -1.44
C LYS A 94 -11.61 0.41 -1.73
N VAL A 95 -11.13 1.53 -2.27
CA VAL A 95 -9.71 1.83 -2.36
C VAL A 95 -9.29 2.65 -1.16
N TYR A 96 -8.15 2.28 -0.59
CA TYR A 96 -7.48 2.99 0.50
C TYR A 96 -6.17 3.56 -0.02
N GLY A 97 -5.86 4.81 0.32
CA GLY A 97 -4.62 5.45 -0.12
C GLY A 97 -4.04 6.38 0.95
N SER A 98 -2.72 6.53 0.95
CA SER A 98 -2.08 7.54 1.79
C SER A 98 -2.36 8.94 1.26
N LEU A 99 -2.67 9.87 2.14
CA LEU A 99 -2.93 11.27 1.77
C LEU A 99 -2.32 12.20 2.79
N GLU A 100 -1.49 13.14 2.33
CA GLU A 100 -0.77 14.02 3.23
C GLU A 100 -0.88 15.51 2.88
N TYR A 101 -0.96 16.31 3.96
CA TYR A 101 -0.90 17.75 3.97
C TYR A 101 0.17 18.18 4.99
N LYS A 102 1.42 18.26 4.53
CA LYS A 102 2.60 18.49 5.39
C LYS A 102 2.57 19.84 6.08
N GLU A 103 2.15 20.90 5.37
CA GLU A 103 2.02 22.26 5.94
C GLU A 103 1.07 22.26 7.15
N ASP A 104 -0.03 21.51 7.07
CA ASP A 104 -1.02 21.39 8.13
C ASP A 104 -0.65 20.34 9.19
N LYS A 105 0.47 19.64 9.02
CA LYS A 105 0.83 18.46 9.82
C LYS A 105 -0.34 17.48 9.89
N ALA A 106 -0.98 17.21 8.74
CA ALA A 106 -2.17 16.39 8.62
C ALA A 106 -1.91 15.22 7.68
N PHE A 107 -1.97 14.02 8.24
CA PHE A 107 -1.76 12.76 7.55
C PHE A 107 -3.01 11.90 7.66
N TYR A 108 -3.47 11.37 6.54
CA TYR A 108 -4.72 10.64 6.43
C TYR A 108 -4.57 9.35 5.65
N VAL A 109 -5.51 8.45 5.84
CA VAL A 109 -5.88 7.48 4.82
C VAL A 109 -7.13 7.98 4.11
N ALA A 110 -7.04 8.14 2.80
CA ALA A 110 -8.19 8.32 1.94
C ALA A 110 -8.95 6.99 1.80
N VAL A 111 -10.25 7.01 2.01
CA VAL A 111 -11.17 5.86 1.86
C VAL A 111 -12.15 6.20 0.76
N ILE A 112 -12.03 5.51 -0.37
CA ILE A 112 -12.69 5.89 -1.63
C ILE A 112 -13.68 4.81 -2.05
N ASP A 113 -14.96 5.17 -2.13
CA ASP A 113 -16.02 4.31 -2.65
C ASP A 113 -15.98 4.29 -4.19
N VAL A 114 -15.08 3.45 -4.70
CA VAL A 114 -14.80 3.37 -6.14
C VAL A 114 -15.92 2.70 -6.95
N ALA A 115 -16.88 2.05 -6.31
CA ALA A 115 -18.08 1.53 -6.99
C ALA A 115 -18.93 2.68 -7.56
N ARG A 116 -18.94 3.84 -6.90
CA ARG A 116 -19.65 5.05 -7.30
C ARG A 116 -18.83 6.00 -8.18
N LEU A 117 -17.57 5.66 -8.47
CA LEU A 117 -16.73 6.44 -9.39
C LEU A 117 -16.99 5.99 -10.82
N ASP A 118 -17.98 6.62 -11.48
CA ASP A 118 -18.56 6.25 -12.76
C ASP A 118 -18.41 7.32 -13.86
N ARG A 119 -17.80 8.46 -13.56
CA ARG A 119 -17.57 9.57 -14.49
C ARG A 119 -16.27 10.31 -14.23
N VAL A 120 -15.79 11.00 -15.26
CA VAL A 120 -14.62 11.86 -15.19
C VAL A 120 -14.93 13.17 -14.45
N GLY A 121 -13.98 13.66 -13.64
CA GLY A 121 -14.06 14.95 -12.98
C GLY A 121 -14.98 14.98 -11.75
N VAL A 122 -15.06 13.88 -11.00
CA VAL A 122 -15.76 13.88 -9.71
C VAL A 122 -14.93 14.65 -8.69
N GLU A 123 -15.53 15.67 -8.06
CA GLU A 123 -14.87 16.50 -7.04
C GLU A 123 -14.92 15.82 -5.67
N ALA A 124 -13.75 15.58 -5.05
CA ALA A 124 -13.61 14.92 -3.77
C ALA A 124 -14.35 15.64 -2.63
N GLY A 125 -14.16 16.96 -2.53
CA GLY A 125 -14.72 17.77 -1.45
C GLY A 125 -16.25 17.88 -1.45
N SER A 126 -16.90 17.72 -2.62
CA SER A 126 -18.36 17.80 -2.76
C SER A 126 -19.03 16.42 -2.88
N SER A 127 -18.25 15.34 -2.94
CA SER A 127 -18.76 13.99 -3.11
C SER A 127 -18.77 13.21 -1.80
N GLU A 128 -19.68 12.24 -1.69
CA GLU A 128 -19.69 11.30 -0.57
C GLU A 128 -18.78 10.07 -0.80
N ILE A 129 -18.16 9.98 -1.96
CA ILE A 129 -17.32 8.82 -2.31
C ILE A 129 -15.91 8.93 -1.76
N PHE A 130 -15.49 10.13 -1.32
CA PHE A 130 -14.16 10.38 -0.77
C PHE A 130 -14.26 10.78 0.70
N ARG A 131 -13.67 9.99 1.56
CA ARG A 131 -13.57 10.22 3.00
C ARG A 131 -12.14 10.08 3.44
N THR A 132 -11.78 10.72 4.54
CA THR A 132 -10.44 10.66 5.10
C THR A 132 -10.47 10.25 6.57
N VAL A 133 -9.46 9.50 7.01
CA VAL A 133 -9.25 9.09 8.41
C VAL A 133 -7.89 9.59 8.86
N TYR A 134 -7.86 10.42 9.89
CA TYR A 134 -6.65 11.04 10.40
C TYR A 134 -5.74 10.06 11.14
N LEU A 135 -4.43 10.26 11.02
CA LEU A 135 -3.40 9.39 11.59
C LEU A 135 -2.55 10.14 12.65
N PRO A 136 -3.01 10.25 13.90
CA PRO A 136 -2.30 10.98 14.93
C PRO A 136 -0.92 10.40 15.27
N GLU A 137 -0.72 9.08 15.08
CA GLU A 137 0.58 8.44 15.35
C GLU A 137 1.68 8.95 14.41
N VAL A 138 1.36 9.21 13.14
CA VAL A 138 2.31 9.77 12.17
C VAL A 138 2.71 11.18 12.59
N VAL A 139 1.73 11.98 13.03
CA VAL A 139 1.98 13.37 13.45
C VAL A 139 2.90 13.44 14.67
N LYS A 140 2.81 12.49 15.61
CA LYS A 140 3.70 12.43 16.78
C LYS A 140 5.17 12.32 16.37
N ASP A 141 5.48 11.60 15.30
CA ASP A 141 6.85 11.44 14.83
C ASP A 141 7.25 12.55 13.85
N TYR A 142 6.33 12.98 12.97
CA TYR A 142 6.58 14.05 12.02
C TYR A 142 6.79 15.41 12.70
N ALA A 143 5.99 15.73 13.71
CA ALA A 143 6.02 16.98 14.45
C ALA A 143 6.56 16.80 15.88
N ALA A 144 7.51 15.90 16.07
CA ALA A 144 8.19 15.73 17.35
C ALA A 144 9.03 16.97 17.69
N ASP A 145 9.22 17.22 18.98
CA ASP A 145 10.15 18.21 19.51
C ASP A 145 11.31 17.41 20.18
N LEU A 146 12.28 16.99 19.38
CA LEU A 146 13.33 16.09 19.86
C LEU A 146 14.37 16.80 20.72
N ASN A 147 14.56 18.10 20.56
CA ASN A 147 15.48 18.90 21.35
C ASN A 147 14.82 19.51 22.61
N GLY A 148 13.49 19.51 22.68
CA GLY A 148 12.72 19.97 23.86
C GLY A 148 12.67 21.48 24.01
N ASP A 149 12.85 22.25 22.93
CA ASP A 149 12.87 23.72 22.98
C ASP A 149 11.47 24.37 22.77
N GLY A 150 10.45 23.53 22.51
CA GLY A 150 9.07 23.94 22.30
C GLY A 150 8.82 24.52 20.91
N ARG A 151 9.76 24.36 19.97
CA ARG A 151 9.64 24.76 18.57
C ARG A 151 9.65 23.54 17.68
N PHE A 152 9.12 23.69 16.49
CA PHE A 152 9.22 22.69 15.43
C PHE A 152 10.24 23.17 14.40
N ASP A 153 11.45 22.63 14.49
CA ASP A 153 12.55 22.90 13.57
C ASP A 153 12.62 21.80 12.52
N GLY A 154 11.86 21.94 11.46
CA GLY A 154 11.76 20.90 10.45
C GLY A 154 11.33 21.43 9.09
N ASP A 155 10.76 20.52 8.32
CA ASP A 155 10.14 20.81 7.05
C ASP A 155 8.90 21.71 7.25
N ASP A 156 8.86 22.84 6.53
CA ASP A 156 7.70 23.74 6.51
C ASP A 156 6.53 23.21 5.65
N GLY A 157 6.62 21.95 5.21
CA GLY A 157 5.64 21.31 4.33
C GLY A 157 5.79 21.66 2.86
N LYS A 158 6.64 22.63 2.52
CA LYS A 158 6.90 23.01 1.13
C LYS A 158 7.96 22.12 0.53
N PHE A 159 7.62 21.50 -0.60
CA PHE A 159 8.59 20.69 -1.32
C PHE A 159 9.75 21.54 -1.86
N LYS A 160 10.94 21.32 -1.32
CA LYS A 160 12.18 22.02 -1.70
C LYS A 160 13.23 21.07 -2.34
N GLY A 161 12.83 19.90 -2.78
CA GLY A 161 13.74 18.84 -3.20
C GLY A 161 14.20 17.98 -2.03
N ASP A 162 15.51 17.75 -1.88
CA ASP A 162 16.02 17.01 -0.73
C ASP A 162 15.98 17.86 0.53
N VAL A 163 15.21 17.42 1.51
CA VAL A 163 15.25 18.01 2.85
C VAL A 163 16.44 17.42 3.59
N THR A 164 17.42 18.28 3.89
CA THR A 164 18.64 17.88 4.59
C THR A 164 18.65 18.27 6.06
N ALA A 165 17.70 19.09 6.50
CA ALA A 165 17.59 19.59 7.86
C ALA A 165 16.16 19.44 8.37
N SER A 166 15.90 18.37 9.09
CA SER A 166 14.63 18.08 9.76
C SER A 166 14.91 17.52 11.16
N PRO A 167 15.58 18.31 12.06
CA PRO A 167 16.08 17.79 13.34
C PRO A 167 14.98 17.22 14.22
N ASP A 168 13.77 17.80 14.18
CA ASP A 168 12.65 17.38 15.03
C ASP A 168 11.80 16.24 14.46
N HIS A 169 12.03 15.86 13.20
CA HIS A 169 11.32 14.71 12.63
C HIS A 169 11.91 13.40 13.19
N ARG A 170 11.17 12.71 14.05
CA ARG A 170 11.61 11.42 14.60
C ARG A 170 11.74 10.38 13.49
N TYR A 171 12.81 9.61 13.51
CA TYR A 171 13.18 8.67 12.44
C TYR A 171 13.33 9.33 11.06
N ASP A 172 13.52 10.64 11.03
CA ASP A 172 13.51 11.45 9.81
C ASP A 172 12.20 11.32 9.00
N CYS A 173 11.07 11.19 9.71
CA CYS A 173 9.75 10.99 9.12
C CYS A 173 9.41 12.14 8.16
N SER A 174 9.15 11.84 6.90
CA SER A 174 8.70 12.80 5.88
C SER A 174 7.20 12.75 5.61
N GLY A 175 6.46 11.91 6.36
CA GLY A 175 5.04 11.64 6.16
C GLY A 175 4.77 10.16 5.92
N ILE A 176 3.85 9.85 5.01
CA ILE A 176 3.41 8.49 4.68
C ILE A 176 3.31 8.32 3.16
N ASP A 177 3.61 7.09 2.67
CA ASP A 177 3.39 6.74 1.28
C ASP A 177 2.82 5.32 1.14
N GLY A 178 3.60 4.25 1.37
CA GLY A 178 3.19 2.88 1.15
C GLY A 178 1.96 2.44 1.92
N VAL A 179 1.00 1.80 1.25
CA VAL A 179 -0.27 1.32 1.84
C VAL A 179 -0.58 -0.09 1.34
N SER A 180 -0.88 -1.04 2.24
CA SER A 180 -1.36 -2.36 1.81
C SER A 180 -2.16 -3.07 2.89
N PHE A 181 -3.15 -3.87 2.47
CA PHE A 181 -3.86 -4.80 3.33
C PHE A 181 -3.15 -6.14 3.42
N GLY A 182 -2.97 -6.64 4.64
CA GLY A 182 -2.40 -7.96 4.87
C GLY A 182 -2.68 -8.49 6.27
N PRO A 183 -2.15 -9.67 6.63
CA PRO A 183 -2.33 -10.25 7.96
C PRO A 183 -1.63 -9.42 9.03
N ALA A 184 -1.91 -9.72 10.29
CA ALA A 184 -1.12 -9.21 11.39
C ALA A 184 0.35 -9.65 11.25
N PHE A 185 1.30 -8.79 11.62
CA PHE A 185 2.71 -9.18 11.64
C PHE A 185 2.93 -10.44 12.47
N GLY A 186 3.71 -11.38 11.95
CA GLY A 186 3.90 -12.71 12.54
C GLY A 186 2.86 -13.76 12.14
N HIS A 187 1.94 -13.43 11.23
CA HIS A 187 0.89 -14.31 10.74
C HIS A 187 0.85 -14.33 9.22
N THR A 188 0.37 -15.43 8.64
CA THR A 188 0.25 -15.61 7.17
C THR A 188 -1.19 -15.58 6.68
N GLY A 189 -2.16 -15.42 7.57
CA GLY A 189 -3.58 -15.38 7.25
C GLY A 189 -4.42 -14.85 8.41
N GLY A 190 -5.73 -14.98 8.31
CA GLY A 190 -6.69 -14.47 9.27
C GLY A 190 -7.22 -13.07 8.90
N LYS A 191 -7.59 -12.29 9.89
CA LYS A 191 -8.06 -10.91 9.68
C LYS A 191 -7.01 -10.07 8.98
N ARG A 192 -7.42 -9.31 7.97
CA ARG A 192 -6.55 -8.35 7.28
C ARG A 192 -6.59 -6.99 7.99
N TYR A 193 -5.45 -6.36 8.03
CA TYR A 193 -5.21 -5.04 8.63
C TYR A 193 -4.62 -4.13 7.56
N LEU A 194 -4.91 -2.84 7.64
CA LEU A 194 -4.24 -1.86 6.82
C LEU A 194 -2.87 -1.56 7.41
N THR A 195 -1.83 -1.72 6.60
CA THR A 195 -0.46 -1.35 6.95
C THR A 195 -0.07 -0.12 6.16
N ILE A 196 0.51 0.86 6.84
CA ILE A 196 0.96 2.14 6.29
C ILE A 196 2.44 2.28 6.58
N ALA A 197 3.21 2.67 5.58
CA ALA A 197 4.63 2.91 5.71
C ALA A 197 4.95 4.40 5.78
N TYR A 198 5.95 4.76 6.57
CA TYR A 198 6.45 6.13 6.61
C TYR A 198 7.24 6.46 5.35
N GLY A 199 7.11 7.71 4.92
CA GLY A 199 8.13 8.40 4.18
C GLY A 199 9.32 8.72 5.13
N ILE A 200 10.54 8.70 4.60
CA ILE A 200 11.77 9.00 5.35
C ILE A 200 12.63 9.92 4.50
N TYR A 201 13.02 11.08 5.02
CA TYR A 201 13.89 11.98 4.28
C TYR A 201 15.24 11.37 3.98
N GLY A 202 15.82 11.74 2.82
CA GLY A 202 17.07 11.20 2.32
C GLY A 202 18.33 11.77 2.97
N ASN A 203 18.25 12.25 4.21
CA ASN A 203 19.41 12.84 4.91
C ASN A 203 20.45 11.78 5.26
N THR A 204 21.55 11.74 4.50
CA THR A 204 22.63 10.76 4.68
C THR A 204 23.52 11.03 5.89
N SER A 205 23.43 12.20 6.51
CA SER A 205 24.20 12.55 7.71
C SER A 205 23.53 12.11 9.01
N ARG A 206 22.24 11.78 9.00
CA ARG A 206 21.52 11.26 10.18
C ARG A 206 21.88 9.80 10.43
N ALA A 207 21.90 9.41 11.69
CA ALA A 207 22.15 8.03 12.10
C ALA A 207 20.86 7.28 12.47
N ASP A 208 19.75 7.99 12.68
CA ASP A 208 18.48 7.47 13.23
C ASP A 208 17.41 7.20 12.16
N ASN A 209 17.76 7.27 10.87
CA ASN A 209 16.84 7.07 9.73
C ASN A 209 17.13 5.79 8.92
N ASP A 210 17.73 4.78 9.54
CA ASP A 210 18.12 3.52 8.88
C ASP A 210 17.04 2.43 8.95
N HIS A 211 15.88 2.74 9.52
CA HIS A 211 14.76 1.82 9.65
C HIS A 211 13.53 2.34 8.92
N GLN A 212 12.93 1.50 8.08
CA GLN A 212 11.57 1.74 7.61
C GLN A 212 10.60 1.55 8.76
N VAL A 213 9.60 2.42 8.89
CA VAL A 213 8.59 2.37 9.95
C VAL A 213 7.25 1.98 9.35
N LEU A 214 6.64 0.93 9.89
CA LEU A 214 5.34 0.43 9.44
C LEU A 214 4.34 0.49 10.59
N LEU A 215 3.17 1.08 10.30
CA LEU A 215 2.03 1.14 11.21
C LEU A 215 0.93 0.19 10.73
N GLN A 216 0.35 -0.59 11.65
CA GLN A 216 -0.76 -1.46 11.30
C GLN A 216 -2.04 -1.04 12.04
N TYR A 217 -3.16 -0.98 11.30
CA TYR A 217 -4.46 -0.53 11.80
C TYR A 217 -5.56 -1.55 11.53
N ASP A 218 -6.47 -1.68 12.50
CA ASP A 218 -7.76 -2.34 12.31
C ASP A 218 -8.78 -1.36 11.76
N VAL A 219 -9.22 -1.57 10.53
CA VAL A 219 -10.13 -0.65 9.85
C VAL A 219 -11.62 -0.97 10.05
N THR A 220 -11.95 -2.00 10.85
CA THR A 220 -13.33 -2.49 11.04
C THR A 220 -14.30 -1.36 11.44
N ASP A 221 -13.87 -0.49 12.35
CA ASP A 221 -14.69 0.59 12.89
C ASP A 221 -14.36 1.97 12.30
N TRP A 222 -13.64 2.03 11.21
CA TRP A 222 -13.16 3.29 10.65
C TRP A 222 -14.26 4.18 10.09
N ALA A 223 -15.45 3.63 9.79
CA ALA A 223 -16.60 4.41 9.38
C ALA A 223 -16.95 5.54 10.38
N ARG A 224 -16.67 5.38 11.68
CA ARG A 224 -16.90 6.40 12.71
C ARG A 224 -15.93 7.57 12.65
N TYR A 225 -14.77 7.40 12.04
CA TYR A 225 -13.74 8.44 11.87
C TYR A 225 -13.77 9.07 10.49
N ALA A 226 -14.28 8.33 9.51
CA ALA A 226 -14.27 8.72 8.10
C ALA A 226 -15.07 10.02 7.90
N SER A 227 -14.37 11.11 7.62
CA SER A 227 -14.93 12.45 7.48
C SER A 227 -14.73 12.97 6.06
N PRO A 228 -15.59 13.91 5.58
CA PRO A 228 -15.35 14.60 4.33
C PRO A 228 -13.99 15.32 4.35
N LEU A 229 -13.34 15.35 3.20
CA LEU A 229 -12.15 16.17 3.03
C LEU A 229 -12.53 17.65 3.09
N THR A 230 -11.90 18.40 3.99
CA THR A 230 -12.08 19.85 4.14
C THR A 230 -10.70 20.48 4.29
N GLU A 231 -10.13 20.97 3.19
CA GLU A 231 -8.77 21.52 3.18
C GLU A 231 -8.64 22.82 3.96
N ALA A 232 -9.67 23.67 3.95
CA ALA A 232 -9.68 24.92 4.70
C ALA A 232 -9.67 24.74 6.24
N ALA A 233 -10.09 23.56 6.71
CA ALA A 233 -10.09 23.17 8.12
C ALA A 233 -9.87 21.66 8.25
N PRO A 234 -8.64 21.18 8.13
CA PRO A 234 -8.33 19.75 8.18
C PRO A 234 -8.80 19.13 9.50
N HIS A 235 -9.66 18.11 9.42
CA HIS A 235 -10.17 17.43 10.62
C HIS A 235 -9.09 16.55 11.28
N ARG A 236 -9.32 16.18 12.55
CA ARG A 236 -8.43 15.34 13.35
C ARG A 236 -9.12 14.06 13.81
N ASN A 237 -10.15 13.61 13.09
CA ASN A 237 -10.89 12.39 13.42
C ASN A 237 -10.11 11.15 12.95
N GLY A 238 -9.66 10.33 13.88
CA GLY A 238 -8.89 9.13 13.60
C GLY A 238 -8.70 8.26 14.84
N PRO A 239 -8.17 7.03 14.67
CA PRO A 239 -7.90 6.13 15.78
C PRO A 239 -6.73 6.67 16.63
N GLU A 240 -6.91 6.70 17.94
CA GLU A 240 -5.87 7.16 18.88
C GLU A 240 -4.67 6.21 18.97
N ALA A 241 -4.90 4.92 18.70
CA ALA A 241 -3.87 3.90 18.81
C ALA A 241 -3.73 3.08 17.53
N VAL A 242 -2.49 2.71 17.24
CA VAL A 242 -2.13 1.72 16.22
C VAL A 242 -2.25 0.31 16.80
N LYS A 243 -2.53 -0.67 15.95
CA LYS A 243 -2.44 -2.09 16.34
C LYS A 243 -0.99 -2.51 16.55
N ALA A 244 -0.10 -2.05 15.68
CA ALA A 244 1.34 -2.32 15.78
C ALA A 244 2.12 -1.19 15.10
N LYS A 245 3.32 -0.92 15.65
CA LYS A 245 4.36 -0.10 15.04
C LYS A 245 5.62 -0.94 15.02
N VAL A 246 6.17 -1.19 13.85
CA VAL A 246 7.35 -2.06 13.67
C VAL A 246 8.39 -1.40 12.79
N PHE A 247 9.61 -1.90 12.88
CA PHE A 247 10.78 -1.34 12.22
C PHE A 247 11.49 -2.40 11.39
N VAL A 248 11.92 -2.02 10.17
CA VAL A 248 12.68 -2.88 9.27
C VAL A 248 13.98 -2.15 8.90
N ARG A 249 15.13 -2.74 9.23
CA ARG A 249 16.43 -2.11 8.95
C ARG A 249 16.85 -2.32 7.49
N THR A 250 16.87 -1.24 6.72
CA THR A 250 17.24 -1.23 5.30
C THR A 250 18.44 -0.35 4.99
N GLY A 251 18.86 0.49 5.92
CA GLY A 251 19.52 1.74 5.67
C GLY A 251 18.53 2.83 5.31
N ASN A 252 18.99 4.07 5.17
CA ASN A 252 18.11 5.14 4.78
C ASN A 252 17.64 4.97 3.32
N THR A 253 16.47 5.51 3.02
CA THR A 253 15.92 5.62 1.68
C THR A 253 15.61 7.08 1.39
N ARG A 254 15.26 7.39 0.15
CA ARG A 254 14.76 8.71 -0.20
C ARG A 254 13.23 8.65 -0.19
N TYR A 255 12.60 9.39 0.70
CA TYR A 255 11.13 9.38 0.92
C TYR A 255 10.53 8.03 1.37
N GLY A 256 11.33 7.13 1.96
CA GLY A 256 10.82 5.90 2.60
C GLY A 256 10.28 4.85 1.65
N VAL A 257 9.32 4.09 2.15
CA VAL A 257 8.59 3.07 1.37
C VAL A 257 7.52 3.75 0.54
N GLN A 258 7.73 3.80 -0.76
CA GLN A 258 6.81 4.43 -1.70
C GLN A 258 5.62 3.54 -2.03
N ASN A 259 5.86 2.25 -2.26
CA ASN A 259 4.80 1.26 -2.44
C ASN A 259 5.01 0.08 -1.49
N LEU A 260 3.95 -0.27 -0.78
CA LEU A 260 3.90 -1.42 0.11
C LEU A 260 2.94 -2.46 -0.48
N ALA A 261 3.32 -3.72 -0.48
CA ALA A 261 2.48 -4.77 -1.03
C ALA A 261 2.55 -6.05 -0.19
N TYR A 262 1.41 -6.68 0.08
CA TYR A 262 1.36 -8.02 0.64
C TYR A 262 0.94 -9.02 -0.42
N ASP A 263 1.82 -9.96 -0.75
CA ASP A 263 1.50 -11.08 -1.65
C ASP A 263 1.12 -12.33 -0.87
N GLU A 264 -0.12 -12.77 -1.06
CA GLU A 264 -0.66 -13.95 -0.38
C GLU A 264 -0.02 -15.25 -0.91
N ALA A 265 0.40 -15.28 -2.19
CA ALA A 265 0.99 -16.46 -2.79
C ALA A 265 2.37 -16.79 -2.22
N SER A 266 3.22 -15.80 -2.03
CA SER A 266 4.54 -15.93 -1.39
C SER A 266 4.50 -15.74 0.12
N GLN A 267 3.39 -15.23 0.69
CA GLN A 267 3.23 -14.84 2.09
C GLN A 267 4.29 -13.83 2.54
N ARG A 268 4.54 -12.81 1.70
CA ARG A 268 5.56 -11.78 1.91
C ARG A 268 4.99 -10.38 1.80
N TRP A 269 5.62 -9.50 2.54
CA TRP A 269 5.51 -8.07 2.37
C TRP A 269 6.66 -7.57 1.53
N PHE A 270 6.36 -6.74 0.54
CA PHE A 270 7.32 -6.07 -0.33
C PHE A 270 7.27 -4.58 -0.10
N MET A 271 8.44 -3.95 -0.10
CA MET A 271 8.63 -2.52 0.09
C MET A 271 9.42 -1.96 -1.09
N GLY A 272 8.72 -1.31 -2.03
CA GLY A 272 9.32 -0.54 -3.12
C GLY A 272 9.73 0.84 -2.60
N VAL A 273 10.98 1.24 -2.79
CA VAL A 273 11.52 2.49 -2.25
C VAL A 273 12.21 3.32 -3.34
N TYR A 274 12.25 4.64 -3.17
CA TYR A 274 13.24 5.42 -3.88
C TYR A 274 14.63 5.14 -3.30
N GLN A 275 15.59 4.96 -4.19
CA GLN A 275 16.93 4.56 -3.82
C GLN A 275 17.58 5.54 -2.84
N GLY A 276 18.05 5.01 -1.72
CA GLY A 276 18.91 5.72 -0.79
C GLY A 276 20.29 6.02 -1.38
N GLN A 277 21.05 6.88 -0.69
CA GLN A 277 22.41 7.24 -1.09
C GLN A 277 23.37 7.18 0.09
N LYS A 278 22.97 6.55 1.20
CA LYS A 278 23.76 6.54 2.43
C LYS A 278 25.01 5.69 2.25
N PRO A 279 26.22 6.24 2.49
CA PRO A 279 27.45 5.46 2.45
C PRO A 279 27.41 4.28 3.43
N GLY A 280 27.98 3.15 3.03
CA GLY A 280 28.04 1.95 3.85
C GLY A 280 26.78 1.07 3.81
N PHE A 281 25.77 1.45 3.05
CA PHE A 281 24.59 0.62 2.78
C PHE A 281 24.49 0.25 1.29
N PRO A 282 23.87 -0.90 0.94
CA PRO A 282 23.73 -1.32 -0.46
C PRO A 282 22.74 -0.46 -1.25
N ASN A 283 21.84 0.26 -0.57
CA ASN A 283 20.83 1.14 -1.16
C ASN A 283 19.99 0.43 -2.26
N TYR A 284 19.41 -0.73 -1.93
CA TYR A 284 18.52 -1.46 -2.83
C TYR A 284 17.24 -0.69 -3.12
N LEU A 285 16.51 -1.08 -4.18
CA LEU A 285 15.26 -0.47 -4.63
C LEU A 285 14.02 -1.22 -4.16
N LEU A 286 14.18 -2.50 -3.80
CA LEU A 286 13.11 -3.36 -3.31
C LEU A 286 13.61 -4.17 -2.12
N TYR A 287 12.80 -4.21 -1.08
CA TYR A 287 13.03 -5.04 0.10
C TYR A 287 11.82 -5.92 0.35
N ALA A 288 12.02 -7.01 1.10
CA ALA A 288 10.90 -7.86 1.51
C ALA A 288 11.14 -8.44 2.91
N PHE A 289 10.03 -8.80 3.58
CA PHE A 289 10.04 -9.58 4.82
C PHE A 289 8.92 -10.62 4.82
N GLU A 290 9.15 -11.74 5.52
CA GLU A 290 8.19 -12.81 5.62
C GLU A 290 7.01 -12.41 6.51
N ALA A 291 5.78 -12.63 6.09
CA ALA A 291 4.59 -12.31 6.90
C ALA A 291 4.57 -13.05 8.25
N ARG A 292 5.11 -14.29 8.28
CA ARG A 292 5.25 -15.10 9.50
C ARG A 292 6.32 -14.61 10.47
N ALA A 293 7.21 -13.69 10.05
CA ALA A 293 8.25 -13.15 10.90
C ALA A 293 7.61 -12.35 12.04
N LYS A 294 7.88 -12.79 13.27
CA LYS A 294 7.39 -12.08 14.45
C LYS A 294 8.32 -10.91 14.76
N PRO A 295 7.76 -9.73 15.07
CA PRO A 295 8.57 -8.62 15.54
C PRO A 295 9.28 -9.00 16.86
N VAL A 296 10.58 -8.70 16.94
CA VAL A 296 11.41 -8.98 18.14
C VAL A 296 11.92 -7.66 18.69
N PRO A 297 11.78 -7.41 20.01
CA PRO A 297 12.36 -6.23 20.64
C PRO A 297 13.88 -6.16 20.40
N GLY A 298 14.35 -5.00 19.99
CA GLY A 298 15.78 -4.77 19.74
C GLY A 298 16.11 -3.29 19.62
N ASP A 299 17.42 -3.00 19.58
CA ASP A 299 17.92 -1.63 19.47
C ASP A 299 17.63 -1.03 18.09
N LEU A 300 16.99 0.13 18.07
CA LEU A 300 16.92 0.96 16.88
C LEU A 300 18.26 1.66 16.69
N VAL A 301 19.05 1.14 15.74
CA VAL A 301 20.41 1.61 15.52
C VAL A 301 20.40 3.09 15.13
N GLY A 302 21.17 3.90 15.86
CA GLY A 302 21.25 5.35 15.64
C GLY A 302 20.17 6.17 16.33
N VAL A 303 19.09 5.56 16.83
CA VAL A 303 18.02 6.28 17.53
C VAL A 303 18.36 6.40 19.01
N PRO A 304 18.53 7.64 19.56
CA PRO A 304 18.77 7.82 20.98
C PRO A 304 17.59 7.34 21.84
N GLY A 305 17.90 6.67 22.93
CA GLY A 305 16.89 6.30 23.92
C GLY A 305 16.35 7.50 24.71
N PRO A 306 15.35 7.30 25.57
CA PRO A 306 14.73 8.35 26.35
C PRO A 306 15.75 9.16 27.14
N GLY A 307 15.70 10.50 27.02
CA GLY A 307 16.65 11.42 27.65
C GLY A 307 18.07 11.30 27.11
N GLY A 308 18.25 10.82 25.88
CA GLY A 308 19.56 10.65 25.21
C GLY A 308 20.41 9.52 25.77
N LYS A 309 19.86 8.64 26.61
CA LYS A 309 20.58 7.52 27.23
C LYS A 309 20.36 6.22 26.50
N GLY A 310 21.45 5.56 26.08
CA GLY A 310 21.38 4.29 25.36
C GLY A 310 20.75 4.43 23.96
N ARG A 311 20.11 3.36 23.50
CA ARG A 311 19.35 3.31 22.25
C ARG A 311 17.89 3.09 22.52
N GLU A 312 17.03 3.63 21.66
CA GLU A 312 15.61 3.31 21.70
C GLU A 312 15.39 1.84 21.34
N GLN A 313 14.45 1.20 22.03
CA GLN A 313 14.02 -0.16 21.76
C GLN A 313 12.75 -0.16 20.93
N GLY A 314 12.71 -0.98 19.89
CA GLY A 314 11.52 -1.15 19.06
C GLY A 314 11.33 -2.58 18.57
N PRO A 315 10.10 -2.94 18.14
CA PRO A 315 9.85 -4.25 17.53
C PRO A 315 10.46 -4.31 16.13
N LEU A 316 11.53 -5.08 15.95
CA LEU A 316 12.26 -5.26 14.70
C LEU A 316 11.72 -6.46 13.92
N LEU A 317 11.46 -6.27 12.63
CA LEU A 317 11.22 -7.34 11.67
C LEU A 317 12.47 -7.60 10.83
N PRO A 318 12.92 -8.85 10.69
CA PRO A 318 14.04 -9.19 9.83
C PRO A 318 13.63 -9.12 8.35
N LEU A 319 14.55 -8.71 7.49
CA LEU A 319 14.41 -8.87 6.04
C LEU A 319 14.34 -10.36 5.66
N ALA A 320 13.68 -10.67 4.55
CA ALA A 320 13.65 -12.02 3.99
C ALA A 320 15.08 -12.53 3.67
N ASP A 321 15.28 -13.85 3.73
CA ASP A 321 16.61 -14.47 3.61
C ASP A 321 16.99 -14.80 2.15
N ASP A 322 16.52 -14.00 1.20
CA ASP A 322 16.83 -14.10 -0.23
C ASP A 322 17.20 -12.73 -0.84
N GLY A 323 17.32 -12.67 -2.15
CA GLY A 323 17.82 -11.49 -2.86
C GLY A 323 19.35 -11.30 -2.74
N LEU A 324 19.80 -10.13 -3.13
CA LEU A 324 21.18 -9.71 -2.99
C LEU A 324 21.47 -9.47 -1.51
N LYS A 325 22.65 -9.89 -1.05
CA LYS A 325 23.10 -9.68 0.34
C LYS A 325 24.31 -8.79 0.37
N ASP A 326 24.23 -7.72 1.12
CA ASP A 326 25.43 -6.94 1.49
C ASP A 326 26.15 -7.58 2.68
N ALA A 327 27.41 -7.93 2.48
CA ALA A 327 28.19 -8.64 3.50
C ALA A 327 28.53 -7.77 4.72
N ALA A 328 28.65 -6.46 4.54
CA ALA A 328 29.06 -5.53 5.61
C ALA A 328 27.90 -5.23 6.56
N THR A 329 26.70 -4.99 6.04
CA THR A 329 25.51 -4.61 6.83
C THR A 329 24.58 -5.77 7.13
N GLY A 330 24.66 -6.87 6.35
CA GLY A 330 23.70 -7.96 6.37
C GLY A 330 22.38 -7.63 5.69
N VAL A 331 22.20 -6.41 5.16
CA VAL A 331 20.98 -5.97 4.48
C VAL A 331 20.77 -6.78 3.21
N ARG A 332 19.52 -7.15 2.95
CA ARG A 332 19.10 -7.90 1.77
C ARG A 332 18.04 -7.16 0.99
N GLY A 333 18.02 -7.33 -0.33
CA GLY A 333 17.05 -6.69 -1.23
C GLY A 333 17.41 -6.91 -2.69
N TRP A 334 16.76 -6.15 -3.56
CA TRP A 334 16.92 -6.25 -5.01
C TRP A 334 17.08 -4.87 -5.65
N ASN A 335 17.83 -4.82 -6.76
CA ASN A 335 17.93 -3.65 -7.62
C ASN A 335 16.75 -3.60 -8.62
N GLN A 336 15.55 -3.85 -8.14
CA GLN A 336 14.31 -3.85 -8.90
C GLN A 336 13.49 -2.60 -8.59
N LYS A 337 13.25 -1.77 -9.59
CA LYS A 337 12.38 -0.60 -9.44
C LYS A 337 10.93 -1.03 -9.22
N ALA A 338 10.31 -0.54 -8.15
CA ALA A 338 8.94 -0.84 -7.75
C ALA A 338 8.36 0.29 -6.87
N ASP A 339 8.69 1.53 -7.21
CA ASP A 339 8.51 2.72 -6.39
C ASP A 339 7.36 3.63 -6.84
N VAL A 340 6.62 3.26 -7.89
CA VAL A 340 5.50 4.05 -8.42
C VAL A 340 4.25 3.21 -8.73
N GLY A 341 4.28 1.93 -8.33
CA GLY A 341 3.18 0.97 -8.42
C GLY A 341 3.71 -0.45 -8.31
N LEU A 342 3.32 -1.13 -7.25
CA LEU A 342 3.67 -2.53 -6.96
C LEU A 342 2.42 -3.22 -6.39
N GLN A 343 1.65 -3.92 -7.23
CA GLN A 343 0.37 -4.50 -6.82
C GLN A 343 0.31 -6.00 -7.09
N PRO A 344 0.27 -6.85 -6.06
CA PRO A 344 -0.01 -8.28 -6.21
C PRO A 344 -1.45 -8.51 -6.70
N VAL A 345 -1.61 -9.44 -7.64
CA VAL A 345 -2.93 -9.81 -8.18
C VAL A 345 -3.23 -11.30 -8.03
N GLY A 346 -2.48 -11.98 -7.16
CA GLY A 346 -2.60 -13.40 -6.87
C GLY A 346 -1.71 -14.27 -7.75
N HIS A 347 -1.58 -15.54 -7.39
CA HIS A 347 -0.81 -16.57 -8.12
C HIS A 347 0.68 -16.22 -8.35
N GLY A 348 1.26 -15.32 -7.53
CA GLY A 348 2.63 -14.82 -7.72
C GLY A 348 2.75 -13.83 -8.89
N LEU A 349 1.62 -13.30 -9.35
CA LEU A 349 1.56 -12.25 -10.36
C LEU A 349 1.45 -10.87 -9.69
N PHE A 350 2.12 -9.91 -10.32
CA PHE A 350 2.18 -8.53 -9.86
C PHE A 350 2.01 -7.59 -11.04
N TYR A 351 1.40 -6.45 -10.78
CA TYR A 351 1.57 -5.29 -11.64
C TYR A 351 2.70 -4.43 -11.12
N LEU A 352 3.62 -4.06 -12.02
CA LEU A 352 4.61 -3.02 -11.80
C LEU A 352 4.33 -1.84 -12.72
N ALA A 353 4.29 -0.64 -12.14
CA ALA A 353 4.10 0.58 -12.90
C ALA A 353 5.45 1.28 -13.19
N VAL A 354 5.50 1.98 -14.31
CA VAL A 354 6.57 2.89 -14.68
C VAL A 354 5.95 4.24 -15.04
N ASN A 355 6.48 5.33 -14.50
CA ASN A 355 6.05 6.67 -14.86
C ASN A 355 6.81 7.21 -16.08
N ALA A 356 6.10 7.98 -16.89
CA ALA A 356 6.67 8.73 -18.00
C ALA A 356 5.92 10.06 -18.20
N LYS A 357 6.33 10.83 -19.20
CA LYS A 357 5.66 12.07 -19.58
C LYS A 357 5.42 12.09 -21.10
N VAL A 358 4.22 12.53 -21.47
CA VAL A 358 3.84 12.82 -22.87
C VAL A 358 3.36 14.27 -22.90
N ASP A 359 3.98 15.11 -23.70
CA ASP A 359 3.68 16.55 -23.83
C ASP A 359 3.61 17.28 -22.46
N GLY A 360 4.53 16.96 -21.56
CA GLY A 360 4.62 17.53 -20.21
C GLY A 360 3.62 16.98 -19.20
N ARG A 361 2.69 16.11 -19.60
CA ARG A 361 1.70 15.46 -18.73
C ARG A 361 2.17 14.09 -18.31
N GLN A 362 1.77 13.67 -17.13
CA GLN A 362 2.18 12.41 -16.51
C GLN A 362 1.42 11.21 -17.09
N THR A 363 2.13 10.12 -17.33
CA THR A 363 1.57 8.82 -17.71
C THR A 363 2.07 7.73 -16.79
N ALA A 364 1.35 6.62 -16.74
CA ALA A 364 1.77 5.38 -16.11
C ALA A 364 1.65 4.23 -17.12
N ASP A 365 2.70 3.42 -17.21
CA ASP A 365 2.69 2.14 -17.93
C ASP A 365 2.70 1.01 -16.90
N LEU A 366 1.69 0.16 -16.94
CA LEU A 366 1.50 -0.98 -16.07
C LEU A 366 1.82 -2.27 -16.82
N THR A 367 2.70 -3.09 -16.29
CA THR A 367 3.08 -4.39 -16.87
C THR A 367 2.80 -5.51 -15.89
N LEU A 368 2.16 -6.58 -16.38
CA LEU A 368 1.96 -7.81 -15.60
C LEU A 368 3.25 -8.61 -15.57
N MET A 369 3.72 -8.89 -14.36
CA MET A 369 4.99 -9.54 -14.06
C MET A 369 4.75 -10.76 -13.17
N ARG A 370 5.63 -11.74 -13.23
CA ARG A 370 5.67 -12.88 -12.32
C ARG A 370 6.86 -12.75 -11.39
N TRP A 371 6.60 -12.91 -10.09
CA TRP A 371 7.65 -13.01 -9.07
C TRP A 371 8.42 -14.32 -9.23
N THR A 372 9.74 -14.25 -9.27
CA THR A 372 10.63 -15.43 -9.43
C THR A 372 11.41 -15.74 -8.16
N GLY A 373 11.64 -14.74 -7.30
CA GLY A 373 12.55 -14.83 -6.17
C GLY A 373 14.04 -14.79 -6.54
N ASP A 374 14.37 -14.72 -7.84
CA ASP A 374 15.77 -14.64 -8.29
C ASP A 374 16.43 -13.33 -7.82
N ALA A 375 17.68 -13.42 -7.40
CA ALA A 375 18.39 -12.27 -6.84
C ALA A 375 18.67 -11.16 -7.86
N GLN A 376 18.83 -11.50 -9.16
CA GLN A 376 19.16 -10.55 -10.23
C GLN A 376 17.93 -10.16 -11.06
N LYS A 377 16.95 -11.06 -11.19
CA LYS A 377 15.73 -10.87 -11.96
C LYS A 377 14.50 -11.28 -11.17
N PRO A 378 14.17 -10.55 -10.10
CA PRO A 378 13.08 -10.93 -9.19
C PRO A 378 11.70 -10.92 -9.85
N PHE A 379 11.53 -10.14 -10.93
CA PHE A 379 10.32 -10.11 -11.74
C PHE A 379 10.63 -10.34 -13.21
N VAL A 380 9.76 -11.10 -13.88
CA VAL A 380 9.81 -11.33 -15.33
C VAL A 380 8.45 -11.06 -15.96
N PRO A 381 8.38 -10.48 -17.16
CA PRO A 381 7.12 -10.28 -17.87
C PRO A 381 6.38 -11.61 -18.09
N VAL A 382 5.06 -11.58 -18.07
CA VAL A 382 4.18 -12.73 -18.26
C VAL A 382 3.64 -12.73 -19.69
N THR A 383 3.62 -13.92 -20.32
CA THR A 383 2.92 -14.13 -21.60
C THR A 383 1.42 -14.36 -21.39
N ALA A 384 0.62 -14.26 -22.44
CA ALA A 384 -0.82 -14.55 -22.37
C ALA A 384 -1.08 -16.01 -21.93
N ASP A 385 -0.35 -16.96 -22.48
CA ASP A 385 -0.50 -18.39 -22.15
C ASP A 385 -0.13 -18.69 -20.69
N GLU A 386 0.94 -18.05 -20.16
CA GLU A 386 1.31 -18.17 -18.75
C GLU A 386 0.24 -17.58 -17.83
N ARG A 387 -0.27 -16.38 -18.16
CA ARG A 387 -1.35 -15.73 -17.40
C ARG A 387 -2.57 -16.63 -17.30
N ASP A 388 -3.05 -17.15 -18.44
CA ASP A 388 -4.25 -17.97 -18.52
C ASP A 388 -4.07 -19.33 -17.79
N THR A 389 -2.87 -19.89 -17.88
CA THR A 389 -2.49 -21.12 -17.15
C THR A 389 -2.49 -20.88 -15.63
N LEU A 390 -1.88 -19.77 -15.17
CA LEU A 390 -1.80 -19.43 -13.75
C LEU A 390 -3.17 -19.07 -13.18
N ALA A 391 -4.00 -18.33 -13.94
CA ALA A 391 -5.34 -17.95 -13.52
C ALA A 391 -6.28 -19.18 -13.35
N SER A 392 -6.06 -20.24 -14.12
CA SER A 392 -6.82 -21.50 -14.04
C SER A 392 -6.32 -22.47 -12.96
N ALA A 393 -5.13 -22.25 -12.42
CA ALA A 393 -4.55 -23.11 -11.38
C ALA A 393 -5.23 -22.85 -10.02
N PRO A 394 -5.53 -23.91 -9.23
CA PRO A 394 -6.00 -23.69 -7.86
C PRO A 394 -4.94 -22.93 -7.04
N PRO A 395 -5.35 -22.03 -6.11
CA PRO A 395 -4.40 -21.28 -5.30
C PRO A 395 -3.45 -22.23 -4.57
N LYS A 396 -2.14 -22.08 -4.76
CA LYS A 396 -1.13 -22.82 -4.01
C LYS A 396 -1.13 -22.29 -2.58
N VAL A 397 -1.74 -23.03 -1.67
CA VAL A 397 -1.58 -22.82 -0.23
C VAL A 397 -0.14 -23.19 0.12
N GLY A 398 0.67 -22.20 0.44
CA GLY A 398 2.01 -22.25 1.00
C GLY A 398 2.82 -23.55 0.80
N ALA A 399 3.63 -23.63 -0.25
CA ALA A 399 4.67 -24.65 -0.31
C ALA A 399 5.76 -24.27 0.69
N THR A 400 5.88 -25.04 1.77
CA THR A 400 7.03 -24.99 2.68
C THR A 400 8.31 -25.25 1.88
N PRO A 401 9.34 -24.41 1.96
CA PRO A 401 10.62 -24.71 1.34
C PRO A 401 11.14 -26.03 1.95
N SER A 402 11.36 -27.02 1.12
CA SER A 402 12.02 -28.28 1.50
C SER A 402 13.45 -27.93 1.95
N SER A 403 13.70 -27.94 3.25
CA SER A 403 15.04 -27.91 3.80
C SER A 403 15.71 -29.25 3.55
N SER A 404 16.42 -29.39 2.44
CA SER A 404 17.37 -30.47 2.25
C SER A 404 18.63 -30.20 3.09
N ILE A 405 18.57 -30.54 4.37
CA ILE A 405 19.78 -30.71 5.19
C ILE A 405 20.46 -31.98 4.68
N ARG A 406 21.51 -31.83 3.87
CA ARG A 406 22.53 -32.87 3.73
C ARG A 406 23.44 -32.80 4.93
N VAL A 407 23.26 -33.76 5.84
CA VAL A 407 24.29 -34.10 6.84
C VAL A 407 25.40 -34.87 6.10
N GLN A 408 26.59 -34.31 6.14
CA GLN A 408 27.87 -35.04 6.09
C GLN A 408 28.77 -34.56 7.21
#